data_a91c897d805ff6907744dd2ead1d52a2
#
_entry.id   a91c897d805ff6907744dd2ead1d52a2
#
_cell.length_a   1.000
_cell.length_b   1.000
_cell.length_c   1.000
_cell.angle_alpha   90.00
_cell.angle_beta   90.00
_cell.angle_gamma   90.00
#
_symmetry.space_group_name_H-M   'P 1'
#
loop_
_entity.id
_entity.type
_entity.pdbx_description
1 polymer ?
#
loop_
_entity_poly.entity_id
_entity_poly.type
_entity_poly.pdbx_seq_one_letter_code
_entity_poly.pdbx_strand_id
1 'polypeptide(L)'
;MAKTTYMKAKYLALLAALSVTSAVQAADALTIDAHRDANCGCCKKWISHLEANGFKVVDHVESNMTAVKQRLGVAPRLASCHTAVIDGKFVEGHVPAAPVIELTKRDDLLGIVVPGMPAGSPGMEVDGVQHAYQVIGLTKTGSDQVVAEYPAQ
;
A
#
# COMPACT_ATOMS: atom_id res chain seq x y z
N MET A 1 -24.64 -69.90 -48.44
CA MET A 1 -23.60 -69.93 -47.40
C MET A 1 -22.98 -68.55 -47.38
N ALA A 2 -23.39 -67.68 -46.47
CA ALA A 2 -22.94 -66.34 -46.37
C ALA A 2 -21.98 -66.19 -45.16
N LYS A 3 -20.75 -65.77 -45.39
CA LYS A 3 -19.79 -65.43 -44.32
C LYS A 3 -19.86 -63.98 -44.04
N THR A 4 -20.40 -63.63 -42.89
CA THR A 4 -20.49 -62.30 -42.39
C THR A 4 -19.12 -61.86 -41.82
N THR A 5 -18.50 -60.88 -42.46
CA THR A 5 -17.25 -60.31 -41.98
C THR A 5 -17.54 -59.16 -40.99
N TYR A 6 -17.18 -59.35 -39.75
CA TYR A 6 -17.35 -58.36 -38.65
C TYR A 6 -16.21 -57.35 -38.70
N MET A 7 -16.49 -56.11 -39.15
CA MET A 7 -15.54 -55.01 -39.08
C MET A 7 -15.57 -54.37 -37.68
N LYS A 8 -14.49 -54.58 -36.94
CA LYS A 8 -14.26 -53.86 -35.65
C LYS A 8 -13.85 -52.41 -35.93
N ALA A 9 -14.76 -51.49 -35.74
CA ALA A 9 -14.44 -50.05 -35.70
C ALA A 9 -13.73 -49.74 -34.40
N LYS A 10 -12.44 -49.35 -34.50
CA LYS A 10 -11.68 -48.83 -33.37
C LYS A 10 -11.98 -47.34 -33.25
N TYR A 11 -12.76 -46.96 -32.24
CA TYR A 11 -12.94 -45.57 -31.85
C TYR A 11 -11.66 -45.07 -31.18
N LEU A 12 -10.86 -44.27 -31.88
CA LEU A 12 -9.79 -43.49 -31.29
C LEU A 12 -10.41 -42.24 -30.62
N ALA A 13 -10.60 -42.32 -29.32
CA ALA A 13 -10.97 -41.13 -28.53
C ALA A 13 -9.74 -40.22 -28.39
N LEU A 14 -9.69 -39.11 -29.13
CA LEU A 14 -8.71 -38.05 -28.96
C LEU A 14 -9.13 -37.21 -27.74
N LEU A 15 -8.51 -37.45 -26.59
CA LEU A 15 -8.61 -36.59 -25.42
C LEU A 15 -7.74 -35.35 -25.68
N ALA A 16 -8.34 -34.27 -26.17
CA ALA A 16 -7.73 -32.97 -26.21
C ALA A 16 -7.71 -32.39 -24.78
N ALA A 17 -6.58 -32.50 -24.10
CA ALA A 17 -6.35 -31.83 -22.84
C ALA A 17 -6.25 -30.32 -23.09
N LEU A 18 -7.31 -29.56 -22.80
CA LEU A 18 -7.28 -28.10 -22.74
C LEU A 18 -6.46 -27.70 -21.50
N SER A 19 -5.19 -27.40 -21.73
CA SER A 19 -4.35 -26.73 -20.71
C SER A 19 -4.82 -25.29 -20.57
N VAL A 20 -5.65 -24.99 -19.57
CA VAL A 20 -5.99 -23.62 -19.19
C VAL A 20 -4.75 -23.03 -18.48
N THR A 21 -3.90 -22.36 -19.21
CA THR A 21 -2.85 -21.52 -18.62
C THR A 21 -3.50 -20.31 -18.00
N SER A 22 -3.72 -20.34 -16.68
CA SER A 22 -4.09 -19.16 -15.93
C SER A 22 -2.92 -18.18 -16.00
N ALA A 23 -3.03 -17.15 -16.85
CA ALA A 23 -2.15 -16.00 -16.80
C ALA A 23 -2.38 -15.30 -15.45
N VAL A 24 -1.47 -15.51 -14.51
CA VAL A 24 -1.39 -14.70 -13.29
C VAL A 24 -0.99 -13.31 -13.76
N GLN A 25 -1.97 -12.43 -13.86
CA GLN A 25 -1.75 -11.01 -14.13
C GLN A 25 -1.08 -10.46 -12.85
N ALA A 26 0.22 -10.17 -12.93
CA ALA A 26 0.87 -9.41 -11.88
C ALA A 26 0.16 -8.06 -11.81
N ALA A 27 -0.48 -7.77 -10.67
CA ALA A 27 -1.06 -6.45 -10.45
C ALA A 27 0.10 -5.44 -10.50
N ASP A 28 -0.08 -4.35 -11.26
CA ASP A 28 0.90 -3.28 -11.30
C ASP A 28 1.14 -2.75 -9.89
N ALA A 29 2.42 -2.59 -9.52
CA ALA A 29 2.79 -2.06 -8.21
C ALA A 29 2.23 -0.65 -8.03
N LEU A 30 1.59 -0.40 -6.89
CA LEU A 30 1.11 0.94 -6.53
C LEU A 30 2.31 1.88 -6.44
N THR A 31 2.26 2.99 -7.17
CA THR A 31 3.31 4.01 -7.14
C THR A 31 2.93 5.10 -6.14
N ILE A 32 3.88 5.47 -5.28
CA ILE A 32 3.73 6.51 -4.26
C ILE A 32 4.94 7.45 -4.29
N ASP A 33 4.70 8.76 -4.28
CA ASP A 33 5.72 9.79 -4.22
C ASP A 33 5.97 10.16 -2.74
N ALA A 34 7.17 9.89 -2.23
CA ALA A 34 7.54 10.17 -0.84
C ALA A 34 8.45 11.40 -0.76
N HIS A 35 8.03 12.41 -0.02
CA HIS A 35 8.78 13.66 0.22
C HIS A 35 9.36 13.65 1.63
N ARG A 36 10.67 13.85 1.76
CA ARG A 36 11.37 13.82 3.06
C ARG A 36 12.59 14.73 3.10
N ASP A 37 13.02 15.07 4.31
CA ASP A 37 14.31 15.71 4.54
C ASP A 37 15.46 14.74 4.21
N ALA A 38 16.59 15.29 3.73
CA ALA A 38 17.79 14.52 3.36
C ALA A 38 18.33 13.66 4.51
N ASN A 39 18.23 14.15 5.74
CA ASN A 39 18.78 13.53 6.94
C ASN A 39 17.77 12.64 7.69
N CYS A 40 16.57 12.45 7.18
CA CYS A 40 15.53 11.67 7.83
C CYS A 40 15.78 10.16 7.68
N GLY A 41 16.49 9.54 8.64
CA GLY A 41 16.77 8.12 8.63
C GLY A 41 15.54 7.23 8.80
N CYS A 42 14.60 7.62 9.69
CA CYS A 42 13.34 6.89 9.88
C CYS A 42 12.45 6.95 8.64
N CYS A 43 12.48 8.06 7.87
CA CYS A 43 11.76 8.16 6.61
C CYS A 43 12.24 7.14 5.57
N LYS A 44 13.58 6.91 5.49
CA LYS A 44 14.15 5.89 4.60
C LYS A 44 13.70 4.48 5.01
N LYS A 45 13.62 4.20 6.31
CA LYS A 45 13.11 2.92 6.81
C LYS A 45 11.62 2.72 6.47
N TRP A 46 10.82 3.80 6.55
CA TRP A 46 9.42 3.75 6.12
C TRP A 46 9.28 3.48 4.61
N ILE A 47 10.11 4.11 3.78
CA ILE A 47 10.17 3.81 2.34
C ILE A 47 10.46 2.33 2.12
N SER A 48 11.49 1.78 2.79
CA SER A 48 11.81 0.35 2.69
C SER A 48 10.66 -0.56 3.15
N HIS A 49 9.88 -0.15 4.15
CA HIS A 49 8.66 -0.86 4.57
C HIS A 49 7.63 -0.90 3.44
N LEU A 50 7.38 0.22 2.76
CA LEU A 50 6.44 0.24 1.63
C LEU A 50 6.93 -0.61 0.46
N GLU A 51 8.20 -0.52 0.09
CA GLU A 51 8.81 -1.33 -0.97
C GLU A 51 8.70 -2.84 -0.67
N ALA A 52 8.95 -3.25 0.58
CA ALA A 52 8.79 -4.62 1.04
C ALA A 52 7.32 -5.11 0.97
N ASN A 53 6.35 -4.19 0.94
CA ASN A 53 4.93 -4.46 0.78
C ASN A 53 4.41 -4.22 -0.65
N GLY A 54 5.30 -4.18 -1.64
CA GLY A 54 4.95 -4.19 -3.07
C GLY A 54 4.67 -2.81 -3.67
N PHE A 55 5.00 -1.71 -2.97
CA PHE A 55 4.92 -0.37 -3.56
C PHE A 55 6.16 -0.06 -4.41
N LYS A 56 5.97 0.73 -5.44
CA LYS A 56 7.04 1.47 -6.12
C LYS A 56 7.12 2.86 -5.50
N VAL A 57 8.18 3.14 -4.77
CA VAL A 57 8.35 4.45 -4.12
C VAL A 57 9.25 5.35 -4.96
N VAL A 58 8.80 6.57 -5.23
CA VAL A 58 9.60 7.65 -5.81
C VAL A 58 10.02 8.55 -4.66
N ASP A 59 11.33 8.57 -4.34
CA ASP A 59 11.89 9.28 -3.19
C ASP A 59 12.32 10.70 -3.58
N HIS A 60 11.64 11.71 -3.03
CA HIS A 60 11.94 13.13 -3.23
C HIS A 60 12.60 13.73 -1.98
N VAL A 61 13.85 14.16 -2.14
CA VAL A 61 14.56 14.86 -1.08
C VAL A 61 14.24 16.35 -1.16
N GLU A 62 13.67 16.89 -0.09
CA GLU A 62 13.17 18.26 -0.01
C GLU A 62 13.99 19.11 0.97
N SER A 63 14.18 20.36 0.62
CA SER A 63 14.82 21.35 1.51
C SER A 63 13.85 22.08 2.44
N ASN A 64 12.55 22.01 2.16
CA ASN A 64 11.50 22.67 2.93
C ASN A 64 10.23 21.82 3.02
N MET A 65 10.21 20.92 3.98
CA MET A 65 9.05 20.04 4.23
C MET A 65 7.79 20.79 4.65
N THR A 66 7.92 21.96 5.27
CA THR A 66 6.75 22.78 5.62
C THR A 66 5.99 23.24 4.37
N ALA A 67 6.70 23.70 3.36
CA ALA A 67 6.10 24.11 2.09
C ALA A 67 5.46 22.90 1.36
N VAL A 68 6.08 21.74 1.42
CA VAL A 68 5.53 20.49 0.86
C VAL A 68 4.21 20.14 1.54
N LYS A 69 4.17 20.11 2.87
CA LYS A 69 2.96 19.79 3.66
C LYS A 69 1.82 20.76 3.37
N GLN A 70 2.11 22.05 3.31
CA GLN A 70 1.11 23.08 2.97
C GLN A 70 0.53 22.86 1.57
N ARG A 71 1.38 22.63 0.58
CA ARG A 71 0.96 22.36 -0.81
C ARG A 71 0.09 21.12 -0.92
N LEU A 72 0.36 20.10 -0.13
CA LEU A 72 -0.38 18.82 -0.14
C LEU A 72 -1.59 18.80 0.79
N GLY A 73 -1.89 19.90 1.48
CA GLY A 73 -3.08 20.03 2.31
C GLY A 73 -3.00 19.31 3.66
N VAL A 74 -1.79 18.99 4.13
CA VAL A 74 -1.59 18.42 5.47
C VAL A 74 -1.85 19.50 6.52
N ALA A 75 -2.86 19.28 7.36
CA ALA A 75 -3.17 20.20 8.45
C ALA A 75 -1.99 20.23 9.46
N PRO A 76 -1.52 21.43 9.91
CA PRO A 76 -0.37 21.53 10.81
C PRO A 76 -0.47 20.68 12.08
N ARG A 77 -1.68 20.51 12.63
CA ARG A 77 -1.95 19.66 13.80
C ARG A 77 -1.73 18.17 13.55
N LEU A 78 -1.70 17.74 12.28
CA LEU A 78 -1.51 16.34 11.85
C LEU A 78 -0.10 16.09 11.32
N ALA A 79 0.74 17.12 11.22
CA ALA A 79 2.07 17.02 10.63
C ALA A 79 2.98 16.04 11.40
N SER A 80 3.70 15.21 10.65
CA SER A 80 4.72 14.29 11.14
C SER A 80 6.05 14.54 10.39
N CYS A 81 6.94 13.56 10.27
CA CYS A 81 8.28 13.78 9.71
C CYS A 81 8.31 13.83 8.18
N HIS A 82 7.52 13.02 7.48
CA HIS A 82 7.49 12.97 6.01
C HIS A 82 6.06 12.97 5.49
N THR A 83 5.91 13.27 4.20
CA THR A 83 4.63 13.28 3.52
C THR A 83 4.76 12.54 2.21
N ALA A 84 3.80 11.69 1.88
CA ALA A 84 3.76 11.05 0.58
C ALA A 84 2.42 11.33 -0.12
N VAL A 85 2.37 11.04 -1.42
CA VAL A 85 1.17 11.19 -2.25
C VAL A 85 0.93 9.90 -3.03
N ILE A 86 -0.29 9.41 -2.96
CA ILE A 86 -0.79 8.30 -3.79
C ILE A 86 -2.20 8.64 -4.27
N ASP A 87 -2.44 8.52 -5.57
CA ASP A 87 -3.75 8.84 -6.20
C ASP A 87 -4.30 10.22 -5.79
N GLY A 88 -3.43 11.22 -5.67
CA GLY A 88 -3.77 12.59 -5.28
C GLY A 88 -4.14 12.77 -3.80
N LYS A 89 -3.98 11.75 -2.97
CA LYS A 89 -4.23 11.76 -1.52
C LYS A 89 -2.93 11.74 -0.75
N PHE A 90 -2.86 12.48 0.37
CA PHE A 90 -1.63 12.48 1.16
C PHE A 90 -1.57 11.31 2.15
N VAL A 91 -0.34 10.88 2.43
CA VAL A 91 0.01 9.95 3.50
C VAL A 91 1.04 10.63 4.38
N GLU A 92 0.72 10.90 5.62
CA GLU A 92 1.56 11.68 6.54
C GLU A 92 2.13 10.79 7.65
N GLY A 93 3.47 10.77 7.77
CA GLY A 93 4.16 10.03 8.82
C GLY A 93 4.21 8.53 8.59
N HIS A 94 4.42 7.78 9.67
CA HIS A 94 4.76 6.35 9.65
C HIS A 94 3.55 5.44 9.52
N VAL A 95 2.74 5.66 8.47
CA VAL A 95 1.53 4.89 8.18
C VAL A 95 1.92 3.48 7.67
N PRO A 96 1.36 2.40 8.24
CA PRO A 96 1.56 1.05 7.72
C PRO A 96 1.04 0.87 6.29
N ALA A 97 1.63 -0.06 5.53
CA ALA A 97 1.30 -0.29 4.13
C ALA A 97 -0.19 -0.64 3.88
N ALA A 98 -0.81 -1.42 4.76
CA ALA A 98 -2.21 -1.84 4.58
C ALA A 98 -3.20 -0.65 4.56
N PRO A 99 -3.18 0.31 5.50
CA PRO A 99 -3.97 1.54 5.40
C PRO A 99 -3.67 2.38 4.15
N VAL A 100 -2.42 2.38 3.64
CA VAL A 100 -2.08 3.09 2.41
C VAL A 100 -2.78 2.45 1.21
N ILE A 101 -2.83 1.10 1.14
CA ILE A 101 -3.56 0.37 0.09
C ILE A 101 -5.07 0.69 0.19
N GLU A 102 -5.64 0.66 1.39
CA GLU A 102 -7.06 0.97 1.57
C GLU A 102 -7.40 2.42 1.21
N LEU A 103 -6.49 3.37 1.41
CA LEU A 103 -6.67 4.77 1.03
C LEU A 103 -6.96 4.93 -0.46
N THR A 104 -6.36 4.12 -1.34
CA THR A 104 -6.59 4.21 -2.80
C THR A 104 -8.05 3.94 -3.17
N LYS A 105 -8.80 3.23 -2.32
CA LYS A 105 -10.22 2.87 -2.49
C LYS A 105 -11.20 3.85 -1.81
N ARG A 106 -10.70 4.91 -1.16
CA ARG A 106 -11.47 5.84 -0.34
C ARG A 106 -11.63 7.19 -1.03
N ASP A 107 -12.80 7.47 -1.57
CA ASP A 107 -13.09 8.74 -2.25
C ASP A 107 -13.53 9.86 -1.29
N ASP A 108 -13.83 9.54 -0.04
CA ASP A 108 -14.23 10.47 1.00
C ASP A 108 -13.08 11.12 1.76
N LEU A 109 -11.84 10.58 1.60
CA LEU A 109 -10.66 11.06 2.31
C LEU A 109 -9.76 11.93 1.42
N LEU A 110 -9.20 12.99 2.02
CA LEU A 110 -8.09 13.79 1.47
C LEU A 110 -6.74 13.11 1.70
N GLY A 111 -6.62 12.34 2.77
CA GLY A 111 -5.40 11.63 3.14
C GLY A 111 -5.53 10.94 4.49
N ILE A 112 -4.45 10.26 4.89
CA ILE A 112 -4.33 9.56 6.17
C ILE A 112 -3.03 9.93 6.86
N VAL A 113 -3.01 9.82 8.19
CA VAL A 113 -1.86 10.20 9.00
C VAL A 113 -1.68 9.29 10.22
N VAL A 114 -0.43 9.04 10.58
CA VAL A 114 -0.04 8.63 11.93
C VAL A 114 0.57 9.85 12.61
N PRO A 115 -0.15 10.51 13.53
CA PRO A 115 0.36 11.69 14.22
C PRO A 115 1.58 11.36 15.07
N GLY A 116 2.57 12.25 15.06
CA GLY A 116 3.82 12.05 15.79
C GLY A 116 4.68 10.95 15.15
N MET A 117 5.45 10.27 15.99
CA MET A 117 6.35 9.17 15.60
C MET A 117 6.31 8.06 16.66
N PRO A 118 5.18 7.33 16.76
CA PRO A 118 5.02 6.32 17.80
C PRO A 118 6.01 5.17 17.61
N ALA A 119 6.65 4.75 18.72
CA ALA A 119 7.53 3.59 18.70
C ALA A 119 6.76 2.34 18.27
N GLY A 120 7.35 1.55 17.38
CA GLY A 120 6.74 0.35 16.78
C GLY A 120 5.95 0.62 15.50
N SER A 121 5.69 1.88 15.11
CA SER A 121 5.20 2.16 13.75
C SER A 121 6.30 1.90 12.71
N PRO A 122 5.96 1.64 11.43
CA PRO A 122 6.94 1.30 10.40
C PRO A 122 8.04 2.36 10.24
N GLY A 123 9.29 1.97 10.40
CA GLY A 123 10.46 2.85 10.39
C GLY A 123 10.80 3.44 11.76
N MET A 124 9.97 3.21 12.78
CA MET A 124 10.15 3.63 14.17
C MET A 124 10.22 2.44 15.13
N GLU A 125 10.64 1.28 14.63
CA GLU A 125 10.77 0.05 15.40
C GLU A 125 11.83 0.22 16.50
N VAL A 126 11.46 -0.19 17.71
CA VAL A 126 12.32 -0.28 18.89
C VAL A 126 12.12 -1.66 19.50
N ASP A 127 13.20 -2.38 19.78
CA ASP A 127 13.15 -3.74 20.30
C ASP A 127 12.29 -3.83 21.58
N GLY A 128 11.25 -4.67 21.54
CA GLY A 128 10.35 -4.93 22.66
C GLY A 128 9.43 -3.75 23.03
N VAL A 129 9.31 -2.73 22.19
CA VAL A 129 8.45 -1.57 22.47
C VAL A 129 7.51 -1.31 21.29
N GLN A 130 6.21 -1.37 21.55
CA GLN A 130 5.18 -0.85 20.65
C GLN A 130 4.21 0.01 21.43
N HIS A 131 4.16 1.29 21.13
CA HIS A 131 3.14 2.20 21.63
C HIS A 131 1.83 2.00 20.87
N ALA A 132 0.70 2.18 21.53
CA ALA A 132 -0.58 2.25 20.83
C ALA A 132 -0.61 3.48 19.94
N TYR A 133 -1.11 3.34 18.70
CA TYR A 133 -1.33 4.46 17.81
C TYR A 133 -2.50 4.20 16.87
N GLN A 134 -2.99 5.27 16.26
CA GLN A 134 -4.11 5.23 15.31
C GLN A 134 -3.67 5.81 13.97
N VAL A 135 -4.27 5.32 12.91
CA VAL A 135 -4.26 5.97 11.60
C VAL A 135 -5.53 6.80 11.50
N ILE A 136 -5.35 8.10 11.32
CA ILE A 136 -6.42 9.07 11.21
C ILE A 136 -6.62 9.45 9.74
N GLY A 137 -7.85 9.37 9.25
CA GLY A 137 -8.25 9.89 7.95
C GLY A 137 -8.75 11.32 8.08
N LEU A 138 -8.30 12.22 7.20
CA LEU A 138 -8.88 13.55 7.04
C LEU A 138 -9.92 13.49 5.93
N THR A 139 -11.18 13.71 6.28
CA THR A 139 -12.27 13.70 5.32
C THR A 139 -12.28 14.96 4.46
N LYS A 140 -12.93 14.91 3.30
CA LYS A 140 -13.16 16.09 2.42
C LYS A 140 -13.97 17.20 3.10
N THR A 141 -14.71 16.88 4.17
CA THR A 141 -15.44 17.86 4.99
C THR A 141 -14.59 18.47 6.11
N GLY A 142 -13.30 18.07 6.24
CA GLY A 142 -12.37 18.59 7.23
C GLY A 142 -12.44 17.91 8.60
N SER A 143 -13.20 16.80 8.71
CA SER A 143 -13.33 16.03 9.95
C SER A 143 -12.28 14.92 10.02
N ASP A 144 -11.88 14.57 11.25
CA ASP A 144 -11.02 13.42 11.50
C ASP A 144 -11.85 12.15 11.66
N GLN A 145 -11.31 11.04 11.17
CA GLN A 145 -11.89 9.71 11.27
C GLN A 145 -10.80 8.69 11.60
N VAL A 146 -10.97 7.86 12.62
CA VAL A 146 -10.07 6.73 12.86
C VAL A 146 -10.31 5.68 11.76
N VAL A 147 -9.27 5.33 11.01
CA VAL A 147 -9.36 4.34 9.91
C VAL A 147 -8.64 3.04 10.24
N ALA A 148 -7.69 3.05 11.17
CA ALA A 148 -7.06 1.85 11.72
C ALA A 148 -6.51 2.11 13.12
N GLU A 149 -6.41 1.04 13.93
CA GLU A 149 -5.88 1.08 15.28
C GLU A 149 -4.81 0.00 15.47
N TYR A 150 -3.73 0.37 16.14
CA TYR A 150 -2.61 -0.50 16.46
C TYR A 150 -2.39 -0.47 17.97
N PRO A 151 -2.67 -1.56 18.69
CA PRO A 151 -2.54 -1.59 20.15
C PRO A 151 -1.07 -1.62 20.58
N ALA A 152 -0.81 -1.24 21.83
CA ALA A 152 0.49 -1.45 22.47
C ALA A 152 0.78 -2.96 22.62
N GLN A 153 2.07 -3.32 22.55
CA GLN A 153 2.59 -4.67 22.79
C GLN A 153 3.77 -4.64 23.74
#